data_267990d5927454a5b0431a0921483274
#
_entry.id   267990d5927454a5b0431a0921483274
#
_cell.length_a   1.000
_cell.length_b   1.000
_cell.length_c   1.000
_cell.angle_alpha   90.00
_cell.angle_beta   90.00
_cell.angle_gamma   90.00
#
_symmetry.space_group_name_H-M   'P 1'
#
loop_
_entity.id
_entity.type
_entity.pdbx_description
1 polymer ?
#
loop_
_entity_poly.entity_id
_entity_poly.type
_entity_poly.pdbx_seq_one_letter_code
_entity_poly.pdbx_strand_id
1 'polypeptide(L)'
;EKIASMIAKKINEGSDVHTVAVTGTNGKTSISTLVHNMLRTLGESSAYIGTNGFGKNDAEPVYFGNTTPDVVTLHNQIGELRRDNIKNLAFEASSHAMALGRIYNVDIDVAIFTNLTHEHLDFHGDMQTYAYDKSLLFSTLGNNLSDAKYGVLNKDDSYYKVISKCLYQQEINYSIVDETADFYAYNIKQYKEDKVYKTSFTLRSPEGTFECTTNYIGDFMVS
;
A
#
# COMPACT_ATOMS: atom_id res chain seq x y z
N GLU A 1 -21.32 6.74 5.12
CA GLU A 1 -20.12 6.84 4.27
C GLU A 1 -20.43 6.58 2.78
N LYS A 2 -21.16 5.50 2.42
CA LYS A 2 -21.40 5.10 1.02
C LYS A 2 -22.06 6.20 0.16
N ILE A 3 -23.08 6.89 0.65
CA ILE A 3 -23.72 8.00 -0.08
C ILE A 3 -22.76 9.20 -0.17
N ALA A 4 -22.08 9.54 0.92
CA ALA A 4 -21.10 10.63 0.94
C ALA A 4 -19.96 10.39 -0.07
N SER A 5 -19.45 9.15 -0.18
CA SER A 5 -18.43 8.79 -1.13
C SER A 5 -18.88 8.93 -2.59
N MET A 6 -20.13 8.54 -2.90
CA MET A 6 -20.68 8.69 -4.25
C MET A 6 -20.79 10.17 -4.66
N ILE A 7 -21.25 11.01 -3.76
CA ILE A 7 -21.36 12.46 -4.00
C ILE A 7 -19.96 13.09 -4.15
N ALA A 8 -19.05 12.77 -3.22
CA ALA A 8 -17.70 13.31 -3.23
C ALA A 8 -16.91 12.86 -4.47
N LYS A 9 -17.04 11.59 -4.90
CA LYS A 9 -16.47 11.09 -6.14
C LYS A 9 -16.99 11.88 -7.35
N LYS A 10 -18.32 12.09 -7.43
CA LYS A 10 -18.95 12.81 -8.53
C LYS A 10 -18.50 14.26 -8.63
N ILE A 11 -18.35 14.95 -7.51
CA ILE A 11 -17.87 16.34 -7.46
C ILE A 11 -16.39 16.43 -7.91
N ASN A 12 -15.61 15.41 -7.65
CA ASN A 12 -14.16 15.35 -7.89
C ASN A 12 -13.80 14.50 -9.13
N GLU A 13 -14.71 14.31 -10.07
CA GLU A 13 -14.43 13.64 -11.36
C GLU A 13 -13.33 14.38 -12.15
N GLY A 14 -12.56 13.61 -12.92
CA GLY A 14 -11.47 14.16 -13.75
C GLY A 14 -10.57 13.07 -14.29
N SER A 15 -9.36 13.43 -14.72
CA SER A 15 -8.35 12.49 -15.22
C SER A 15 -8.01 11.44 -14.17
N ASP A 16 -7.69 10.23 -14.63
CA ASP A 16 -7.35 9.14 -13.73
C ASP A 16 -6.07 9.44 -12.92
N VAL A 17 -6.11 9.01 -11.67
CA VAL A 17 -4.96 9.00 -10.76
C VAL A 17 -4.70 7.54 -10.44
N HIS A 18 -3.53 7.03 -10.78
CA HIS A 18 -3.12 5.67 -10.43
C HIS A 18 -2.90 5.57 -8.93
N THR A 19 -3.55 4.62 -8.30
CA THR A 19 -3.59 4.52 -6.85
C THR A 19 -2.97 3.22 -6.35
N VAL A 20 -2.07 3.36 -5.38
CA VAL A 20 -1.46 2.27 -4.63
C VAL A 20 -1.89 2.37 -3.18
N ALA A 21 -2.68 1.41 -2.71
CA ALA A 21 -3.15 1.34 -1.33
C ALA A 21 -2.35 0.30 -0.54
N VAL A 22 -1.81 0.68 0.61
CA VAL A 22 -0.99 -0.20 1.45
C VAL A 22 -1.73 -0.51 2.75
N THR A 23 -1.94 -1.80 3.03
CA THR A 23 -2.50 -2.27 4.31
C THR A 23 -1.59 -3.29 4.99
N GLY A 24 -1.80 -3.47 6.27
CA GLY A 24 -1.08 -4.39 7.16
C GLY A 24 -1.05 -3.87 8.58
N THR A 25 -0.50 -4.63 9.51
CA THR A 25 -0.27 -4.13 10.87
C THR A 25 0.90 -3.14 10.85
N ASN A 26 2.05 -3.55 10.35
CA ASN A 26 3.27 -2.77 10.26
C ASN A 26 3.68 -2.53 8.79
N GLY A 27 4.52 -1.53 8.55
CA GLY A 27 5.11 -1.26 7.24
C GLY A 27 4.29 -0.36 6.31
N LYS A 28 3.04 -0.04 6.62
CA LYS A 28 2.18 0.81 5.77
C LYS A 28 2.86 2.12 5.37
N THR A 29 3.29 2.89 6.38
CA THR A 29 3.95 4.19 6.17
C THR A 29 5.25 4.04 5.38
N SER A 30 6.07 3.04 5.73
CA SER A 30 7.36 2.80 5.05
C SER A 30 7.15 2.47 3.58
N ILE A 31 6.24 1.53 3.27
CA ILE A 31 5.98 1.10 1.88
C ILE A 31 5.32 2.20 1.06
N SER A 32 4.28 2.88 1.59
CA SER A 32 3.61 3.95 0.84
C SER A 32 4.54 5.15 0.58
N THR A 33 5.38 5.50 1.55
CA THR A 33 6.42 6.54 1.36
C THR A 33 7.48 6.08 0.35
N LEU A 34 7.90 4.81 0.42
CA LEU A 34 8.88 4.26 -0.53
C LEU A 34 8.33 4.26 -1.96
N VAL A 35 7.11 3.81 -2.17
CA VAL A 35 6.43 3.85 -3.49
C VAL A 35 6.37 5.29 -4.02
N HIS A 36 5.94 6.24 -3.18
CA HIS A 36 5.92 7.65 -3.55
C HIS A 36 7.31 8.16 -3.97
N ASN A 37 8.35 7.88 -3.18
CA ASN A 37 9.72 8.33 -3.46
C ASN A 37 10.30 7.67 -4.71
N MET A 38 10.01 6.38 -4.95
CA MET A 38 10.45 5.67 -6.15
C MET A 38 9.83 6.29 -7.41
N LEU A 39 8.53 6.56 -7.41
CA LEU A 39 7.86 7.25 -8.52
C LEU A 39 8.47 8.63 -8.78
N ARG A 40 8.76 9.40 -7.71
CA ARG A 40 9.45 10.69 -7.82
C ARG A 40 10.85 10.55 -8.43
N THR A 41 11.60 9.52 -8.02
CA THR A 41 12.96 9.25 -8.58
C THR A 41 12.90 8.89 -10.06
N LEU A 42 11.82 8.25 -10.52
CA LEU A 42 11.57 7.95 -11.93
C LEU A 42 11.06 9.17 -12.74
N GLY A 43 10.90 10.33 -12.10
CA GLY A 43 10.41 11.56 -12.76
C GLY A 43 8.88 11.66 -12.83
N GLU A 44 8.16 10.74 -12.21
CA GLU A 44 6.70 10.74 -12.19
C GLU A 44 6.16 11.70 -11.12
N SER A 45 5.02 12.35 -11.40
CA SER A 45 4.30 13.11 -10.39
C SER A 45 3.59 12.15 -9.43
N SER A 46 3.77 12.34 -8.13
CA SER A 46 3.21 11.45 -7.11
C SER A 46 2.80 12.21 -5.87
N ALA A 47 1.80 11.69 -5.17
CA ALA A 47 1.36 12.14 -3.86
C ALA A 47 1.38 10.99 -2.86
N TYR A 48 1.39 11.36 -1.58
CA TYR A 48 1.32 10.48 -0.44
C TYR A 48 0.18 10.91 0.49
N ILE A 49 -0.59 9.94 0.99
CA ILE A 49 -1.58 10.13 2.06
C ILE A 49 -1.35 9.06 3.14
N GLY A 50 -1.11 9.47 4.36
CA GLY A 50 -0.88 8.52 5.44
C GLY A 50 -0.63 9.17 6.78
N THR A 51 0.01 8.43 7.67
CA THR A 51 0.31 8.86 9.05
C THR A 51 1.12 10.16 9.10
N ASN A 52 1.98 10.41 8.12
CA ASN A 52 2.76 11.65 8.02
C ASN A 52 1.97 12.82 7.41
N GLY A 53 0.74 12.60 6.94
CA GLY A 53 -0.11 13.63 6.36
C GLY A 53 -0.39 13.44 4.87
N PHE A 54 -0.71 14.53 4.19
CA PHE A 54 -0.93 14.62 2.74
C PHE A 54 0.20 15.44 2.12
N GLY A 55 1.00 14.82 1.27
CA GLY A 55 2.11 15.45 0.55
C GLY A 55 2.00 15.28 -0.95
N LYS A 56 2.44 16.28 -1.72
CA LYS A 56 2.45 16.28 -3.19
C LYS A 56 3.86 16.51 -3.70
N ASN A 57 4.35 15.64 -4.56
CA ASN A 57 5.70 15.70 -5.10
C ASN A 57 6.74 15.81 -3.98
N ASP A 58 7.57 16.86 -3.99
CA ASP A 58 8.64 17.08 -3.02
C ASP A 58 8.23 18.04 -1.88
N ALA A 59 6.93 18.39 -1.80
CA ALA A 59 6.43 19.25 -0.73
C ALA A 59 6.28 18.48 0.58
N GLU A 60 6.58 19.17 1.69
CA GLU A 60 6.36 18.61 3.03
C GLU A 60 4.89 18.24 3.24
N PRO A 61 4.60 17.04 3.77
CA PRO A 61 3.23 16.63 4.03
C PRO A 61 2.52 17.51 5.05
N VAL A 62 1.27 17.83 4.78
CA VAL A 62 0.40 18.53 5.73
C VAL A 62 -0.37 17.51 6.55
N TYR A 63 -0.16 17.50 7.86
CA TYR A 63 -0.80 16.56 8.78
C TYR A 63 -2.30 16.88 8.93
N PHE A 64 -3.14 15.83 8.93
CA PHE A 64 -4.60 15.96 9.04
C PHE A 64 -5.23 15.07 10.15
N GLY A 65 -4.42 14.47 11.01
CA GLY A 65 -4.89 13.81 12.24
C GLY A 65 -5.19 12.31 12.16
N ASN A 66 -5.29 11.71 10.99
CA ASN A 66 -5.60 10.29 10.80
C ASN A 66 -4.66 9.66 9.77
N THR A 67 -4.36 8.36 9.93
CA THR A 67 -3.60 7.59 8.92
C THR A 67 -4.33 7.54 7.58
N THR A 68 -5.64 7.31 7.61
CA THR A 68 -6.52 7.36 6.43
C THR A 68 -7.62 8.37 6.74
N PRO A 69 -7.79 9.44 5.95
CA PRO A 69 -8.81 10.45 6.20
C PRO A 69 -10.23 9.87 6.06
N ASP A 70 -11.23 10.65 6.43
CA ASP A 70 -12.61 10.32 6.12
C ASP A 70 -12.86 10.30 4.60
N VAL A 71 -13.97 9.68 4.19
CA VAL A 71 -14.25 9.43 2.77
C VAL A 71 -14.39 10.70 1.95
N VAL A 72 -14.95 11.77 2.50
CA VAL A 72 -15.12 13.04 1.79
C VAL A 72 -13.78 13.73 1.61
N THR A 73 -12.98 13.79 2.66
CA THR A 73 -11.62 14.33 2.64
C THR A 73 -10.74 13.58 1.63
N LEU A 74 -10.78 12.24 1.62
CA LEU A 74 -9.99 11.42 0.69
C LEU A 74 -10.36 11.72 -0.77
N HIS A 75 -11.65 11.75 -1.11
CA HIS A 75 -12.10 12.09 -2.46
C HIS A 75 -11.73 13.53 -2.85
N ASN A 76 -11.79 14.49 -1.92
CA ASN A 76 -11.39 15.87 -2.17
C ASN A 76 -9.88 15.98 -2.44
N GLN A 77 -9.05 15.25 -1.69
CA GLN A 77 -7.61 15.18 -1.92
C GLN A 77 -7.31 14.56 -3.29
N ILE A 78 -7.98 13.46 -3.66
CA ILE A 78 -7.84 12.89 -5.02
C ILE A 78 -8.27 13.90 -6.10
N GLY A 79 -9.36 14.64 -5.86
CA GLY A 79 -9.80 15.72 -6.76
C GLY A 79 -8.77 16.86 -6.87
N GLU A 80 -8.07 17.17 -5.79
CA GLU A 80 -6.96 18.13 -5.78
C GLU A 80 -5.80 17.62 -6.64
N LEU A 81 -5.42 16.33 -6.51
CA LEU A 81 -4.37 15.73 -7.35
C LEU A 81 -4.71 15.84 -8.84
N ARG A 82 -5.97 15.60 -9.21
CA ARG A 82 -6.45 15.75 -10.59
C ARG A 82 -6.30 17.17 -11.13
N ARG A 83 -6.68 18.16 -10.32
CA ARG A 83 -6.53 19.57 -10.67
C ARG A 83 -5.06 20.00 -10.83
N ASP A 84 -4.19 19.42 -9.98
CA ASP A 84 -2.74 19.69 -10.00
C ASP A 84 -1.99 18.81 -11.03
N ASN A 85 -2.73 17.99 -11.81
CA ASN A 85 -2.17 17.06 -12.81
C ASN A 85 -1.17 16.05 -12.20
N ILE A 86 -1.37 15.65 -10.94
CA ILE A 86 -0.59 14.60 -10.28
C ILE A 86 -1.21 13.25 -10.66
N LYS A 87 -0.38 12.33 -11.17
CA LYS A 87 -0.84 11.09 -11.79
C LYS A 87 -0.84 9.89 -10.87
N ASN A 88 -0.09 9.94 -9.77
CA ASN A 88 0.08 8.79 -8.90
C ASN A 88 -0.22 9.15 -7.44
N LEU A 89 -0.82 8.22 -6.71
CA LEU A 89 -1.10 8.34 -5.29
C LEU A 89 -0.71 7.05 -4.58
N ALA A 90 0.19 7.13 -3.62
CA ALA A 90 0.43 6.06 -2.65
C ALA A 90 -0.25 6.42 -1.33
N PHE A 91 -1.09 5.54 -0.78
CA PHE A 91 -1.79 5.85 0.47
C PHE A 91 -1.90 4.67 1.42
N GLU A 92 -1.98 5.01 2.72
CA GLU A 92 -2.16 4.04 3.78
C GLU A 92 -3.65 3.72 3.97
N ALA A 93 -4.04 2.45 3.79
CA ALA A 93 -5.37 1.93 4.05
C ALA A 93 -5.39 1.20 5.39
N SER A 94 -5.77 1.89 6.46
CA SER A 94 -5.89 1.30 7.80
C SER A 94 -7.11 0.37 7.90
N SER A 95 -7.07 -0.63 8.78
CA SER A 95 -8.21 -1.53 9.02
C SER A 95 -9.46 -0.78 9.49
N HIS A 96 -9.29 0.24 10.33
CA HIS A 96 -10.37 1.14 10.72
C HIS A 96 -10.99 1.85 9.52
N ALA A 97 -10.15 2.29 8.55
CA ALA A 97 -10.66 2.96 7.36
C ALA A 97 -11.51 2.02 6.50
N MET A 98 -11.14 0.76 6.41
CA MET A 98 -11.92 -0.24 5.68
C MET A 98 -13.20 -0.60 6.41
N ALA A 99 -13.13 -0.93 7.70
CA ALA A 99 -14.31 -1.21 8.55
C ALA A 99 -15.32 -0.06 8.55
N LEU A 100 -14.85 1.19 8.58
CA LEU A 100 -15.67 2.40 8.58
C LEU A 100 -16.03 2.92 7.18
N GLY A 101 -15.60 2.25 6.11
CA GLY A 101 -15.92 2.63 4.73
C GLY A 101 -15.28 3.92 4.23
N ARG A 102 -14.15 4.34 4.81
CA ARG A 102 -13.46 5.59 4.42
C ARG A 102 -12.87 5.56 3.02
N ILE A 103 -12.66 4.36 2.47
CA ILE A 103 -12.13 4.16 1.11
C ILE A 103 -13.20 3.78 0.08
N TYR A 104 -14.49 3.89 0.42
CA TYR A 104 -15.57 3.57 -0.53
C TYR A 104 -15.46 4.39 -1.81
N ASN A 105 -15.67 3.70 -2.94
CA ASN A 105 -15.64 4.26 -4.28
C ASN A 105 -14.30 4.90 -4.72
N VAL A 106 -13.21 4.66 -3.98
CA VAL A 106 -11.87 4.96 -4.48
C VAL A 106 -11.50 3.87 -5.50
N ASP A 107 -11.08 4.29 -6.69
CA ASP A 107 -10.54 3.37 -7.69
C ASP A 107 -9.10 3.04 -7.29
N ILE A 108 -8.84 1.78 -6.95
CA ILE A 108 -7.53 1.29 -6.50
C ILE A 108 -6.95 0.41 -7.59
N ASP A 109 -5.72 0.71 -8.03
CA ASP A 109 -5.03 -0.04 -9.06
C ASP A 109 -4.16 -1.14 -8.48
N VAL A 110 -3.49 -0.84 -7.37
CA VAL A 110 -2.62 -1.79 -6.66
C VAL A 110 -2.95 -1.78 -5.18
N ALA A 111 -3.21 -2.95 -4.62
CA ALA A 111 -3.37 -3.15 -3.17
C ALA A 111 -2.20 -3.98 -2.64
N ILE A 112 -1.51 -3.48 -1.60
CA ILE A 112 -0.36 -4.15 -1.00
C ILE A 112 -0.72 -4.63 0.40
N PHE A 113 -0.47 -5.91 0.70
CA PHE A 113 -0.57 -6.51 2.02
C PHE A 113 0.82 -6.79 2.57
N THR A 114 1.15 -6.16 3.69
CA THR A 114 2.47 -6.33 4.34
C THR A 114 2.49 -7.46 5.35
N ASN A 115 1.67 -7.39 6.39
CA ASN A 115 1.59 -8.40 7.47
C ASN A 115 0.35 -8.21 8.34
N LEU A 116 0.05 -9.24 9.14
CA LEU A 116 -1.00 -9.17 10.17
C LEU A 116 -0.49 -9.75 11.49
N THR A 117 -0.29 -8.88 12.47
CA THR A 117 0.08 -9.24 13.83
C THR A 117 -0.96 -8.73 14.84
N HIS A 118 -0.87 -9.19 16.08
CA HIS A 118 -1.83 -8.90 17.13
C HIS A 118 -1.83 -7.40 17.50
N GLU A 119 -2.82 -6.65 16.98
CA GLU A 119 -3.00 -5.21 17.22
C GLU A 119 -4.47 -4.81 17.01
N HIS A 120 -4.92 -3.71 17.61
CA HIS A 120 -6.27 -3.13 17.42
C HIS A 120 -7.44 -4.07 17.76
N LEU A 121 -7.26 -5.05 18.64
CA LEU A 121 -8.34 -5.97 19.02
C LEU A 121 -9.38 -5.33 19.92
N ASP A 122 -9.08 -4.22 20.54
CA ASP A 122 -10.05 -3.34 21.22
C ASP A 122 -11.14 -2.83 20.28
N PHE A 123 -10.81 -2.63 19.00
CA PHE A 123 -11.74 -2.22 17.95
C PHE A 123 -12.34 -3.42 17.19
N HIS A 124 -11.51 -4.36 16.74
CA HIS A 124 -11.92 -5.47 15.87
C HIS A 124 -12.48 -6.67 16.64
N GLY A 125 -12.22 -6.77 17.94
CA GLY A 125 -12.65 -7.87 18.81
C GLY A 125 -11.72 -9.09 18.73
N ASP A 126 -11.45 -9.60 17.54
CA ASP A 126 -10.57 -10.75 17.32
C ASP A 126 -9.74 -10.63 16.04
N MET A 127 -8.77 -11.56 15.88
CA MET A 127 -7.86 -11.59 14.72
C MET A 127 -8.57 -11.97 13.41
N GLN A 128 -9.69 -12.70 13.47
CA GLN A 128 -10.44 -13.08 12.26
C GLN A 128 -11.18 -11.87 11.70
N THR A 129 -11.84 -11.11 12.55
CA THR A 129 -12.49 -9.84 12.19
C THR A 129 -11.45 -8.84 11.68
N TYR A 130 -10.29 -8.76 12.34
CA TYR A 130 -9.20 -7.88 11.90
C TYR A 130 -8.67 -8.26 10.50
N ALA A 131 -8.47 -9.57 10.24
CA ALA A 131 -8.09 -10.06 8.92
C ALA A 131 -9.18 -9.80 7.87
N TYR A 132 -10.45 -10.02 8.24
CA TYR A 132 -11.58 -9.73 7.37
C TYR A 132 -11.63 -8.25 6.98
N ASP A 133 -11.51 -7.33 7.93
CA ASP A 133 -11.54 -5.89 7.65
C ASP A 133 -10.42 -5.49 6.69
N LYS A 134 -9.21 -6.04 6.85
CA LYS A 134 -8.11 -5.79 5.88
C LYS A 134 -8.37 -6.42 4.51
N SER A 135 -9.03 -7.59 4.47
CA SER A 135 -9.34 -8.27 3.22
C SER A 135 -10.34 -7.49 2.34
N LEU A 136 -11.11 -6.57 2.92
CA LEU A 136 -12.04 -5.69 2.18
C LEU A 136 -11.30 -4.86 1.12
N LEU A 137 -10.04 -4.48 1.34
CA LEU A 137 -9.23 -3.79 0.34
C LEU A 137 -9.10 -4.62 -0.94
N PHE A 138 -8.87 -5.91 -0.81
CA PHE A 138 -8.64 -6.82 -1.92
C PHE A 138 -9.93 -7.27 -2.60
N SER A 139 -11.00 -7.46 -1.83
CA SER A 139 -12.31 -7.83 -2.38
C SER A 139 -12.99 -6.71 -3.17
N THR A 140 -12.61 -5.46 -2.91
CA THR A 140 -13.11 -4.28 -3.65
C THR A 140 -12.21 -3.84 -4.78
N LEU A 141 -11.03 -4.45 -4.92
CA LEU A 141 -10.10 -4.18 -6.00
C LEU A 141 -10.71 -4.65 -7.34
N GLY A 142 -10.73 -3.77 -8.34
CA GLY A 142 -11.12 -4.15 -9.69
C GLY A 142 -12.61 -4.04 -10.04
N ASN A 143 -13.35 -3.22 -9.35
CA ASN A 143 -14.72 -2.87 -9.77
C ASN A 143 -14.76 -2.09 -11.10
N ASN A 144 -13.61 -1.67 -11.63
CA ASN A 144 -13.47 -1.08 -12.94
C ASN A 144 -12.83 -2.12 -13.88
N LEU A 145 -13.54 -2.50 -14.94
CA LEU A 145 -13.14 -3.56 -15.88
C LEU A 145 -12.16 -3.09 -16.98
N SER A 146 -11.80 -1.80 -16.98
CA SER A 146 -10.99 -1.22 -18.06
C SER A 146 -9.50 -1.49 -17.95
N ASP A 147 -8.98 -1.68 -16.73
CA ASP A 147 -7.55 -1.79 -16.48
C ASP A 147 -7.21 -2.95 -15.56
N ALA A 148 -6.03 -3.54 -15.74
CA ALA A 148 -5.53 -4.60 -14.86
C ALA A 148 -5.29 -4.05 -13.45
N LYS A 149 -5.79 -4.77 -12.44
CA LYS A 149 -5.60 -4.45 -11.03
C LYS A 149 -4.77 -5.55 -10.37
N TYR A 150 -3.99 -5.18 -9.38
CA TYR A 150 -3.02 -6.09 -8.76
C TYR A 150 -3.15 -6.10 -7.23
N GLY A 151 -3.13 -7.30 -6.66
CA GLY A 151 -2.89 -7.51 -5.24
C GLY A 151 -1.46 -7.97 -5.03
N VAL A 152 -0.66 -7.22 -4.29
CA VAL A 152 0.73 -7.57 -3.93
C VAL A 152 0.73 -8.10 -2.51
N LEU A 153 1.04 -9.38 -2.33
CA LEU A 153 0.80 -10.10 -1.07
C LEU A 153 2.10 -10.68 -0.49
N ASN A 154 2.32 -10.44 0.80
CA ASN A 154 3.37 -11.11 1.58
C ASN A 154 3.01 -12.58 1.80
N LYS A 155 3.71 -13.48 1.12
CA LYS A 155 3.49 -14.94 1.18
C LYS A 155 3.97 -15.57 2.49
N ASP A 156 4.84 -14.88 3.22
CA ASP A 156 5.39 -15.35 4.50
C ASP A 156 4.44 -15.10 5.68
N ASP A 157 3.43 -14.25 5.50
CA ASP A 157 2.45 -13.96 6.55
C ASP A 157 1.45 -15.10 6.72
N SER A 158 1.13 -15.45 7.97
CA SER A 158 0.19 -16.51 8.30
C SER A 158 -1.23 -16.29 7.76
N TYR A 159 -1.62 -15.04 7.51
CA TYR A 159 -2.91 -14.64 6.94
C TYR A 159 -2.88 -14.48 5.41
N TYR A 160 -1.74 -14.71 4.77
CA TYR A 160 -1.64 -14.67 3.31
C TYR A 160 -2.79 -15.39 2.60
N LYS A 161 -3.04 -16.67 2.98
CA LYS A 161 -4.12 -17.48 2.36
C LYS A 161 -5.52 -16.92 2.59
N VAL A 162 -5.74 -16.18 3.65
CA VAL A 162 -7.02 -15.54 3.94
C VAL A 162 -7.21 -14.34 3.02
N ILE A 163 -6.19 -13.51 2.89
CA ILE A 163 -6.20 -12.31 2.03
C ILE A 163 -6.28 -12.72 0.55
N SER A 164 -5.44 -13.65 0.10
CA SER A 164 -5.41 -14.16 -1.28
C SER A 164 -6.77 -14.68 -1.75
N LYS A 165 -7.53 -15.40 -0.90
CA LYS A 165 -8.89 -15.85 -1.22
C LYS A 165 -9.91 -14.73 -1.47
N CYS A 166 -9.63 -13.54 -0.99
CA CYS A 166 -10.50 -12.37 -1.18
C CYS A 166 -10.10 -11.53 -2.40
N LEU A 167 -8.99 -11.88 -3.04
CA LEU A 167 -8.49 -11.22 -4.25
C LEU A 167 -9.04 -11.92 -5.49
N TYR A 168 -9.76 -11.19 -6.33
CA TYR A 168 -10.34 -11.67 -7.61
C TYR A 168 -9.57 -11.16 -8.82
N GLN A 169 -8.53 -10.37 -8.61
CA GLN A 169 -7.68 -9.77 -9.63
C GLN A 169 -6.31 -10.47 -9.68
N GLN A 170 -5.36 -9.90 -10.39
CA GLN A 170 -4.03 -10.50 -10.52
C GLN A 170 -3.29 -10.46 -9.19
N GLU A 171 -2.80 -11.60 -8.75
CA GLU A 171 -1.95 -11.72 -7.59
C GLU A 171 -0.48 -11.64 -8.01
N ILE A 172 0.27 -10.84 -7.28
CA ILE A 172 1.73 -10.83 -7.26
C ILE A 172 2.13 -11.11 -5.81
N ASN A 173 2.96 -12.13 -5.59
CA ASN A 173 3.39 -12.46 -4.24
C ASN A 173 4.90 -12.33 -4.07
N TYR A 174 5.30 -11.99 -2.84
CA TYR A 174 6.70 -11.87 -2.48
C TYR A 174 7.02 -12.64 -1.19
N SER A 175 8.27 -13.05 -1.04
CA SER A 175 8.73 -13.85 0.09
C SER A 175 10.23 -13.71 0.30
N ILE A 176 10.67 -13.94 1.54
CA ILE A 176 12.08 -14.18 1.89
C ILE A 176 12.31 -15.65 2.32
N VAL A 177 11.24 -16.47 2.36
CA VAL A 177 11.26 -17.87 2.82
C VAL A 177 10.89 -18.84 1.71
N ASP A 178 9.85 -18.53 0.93
CA ASP A 178 9.31 -19.39 -0.13
C ASP A 178 9.89 -19.01 -1.50
N GLU A 179 10.81 -19.82 -1.99
CA GLU A 179 11.45 -19.65 -3.31
C GLU A 179 10.49 -19.75 -4.49
N THR A 180 9.25 -20.18 -4.29
CA THR A 180 8.24 -20.24 -5.37
C THR A 180 7.46 -18.91 -5.53
N ALA A 181 7.75 -17.89 -4.72
CA ALA A 181 7.13 -16.58 -4.85
C ALA A 181 7.56 -15.88 -6.15
N ASP A 182 6.70 -15.00 -6.67
CA ASP A 182 7.00 -14.21 -7.86
C ASP A 182 8.24 -13.32 -7.65
N PHE A 183 8.32 -12.71 -6.46
CA PHE A 183 9.49 -11.95 -6.00
C PHE A 183 10.08 -12.65 -4.77
N TYR A 184 11.31 -13.11 -4.88
CA TYR A 184 11.99 -13.85 -3.81
C TYR A 184 13.33 -13.22 -3.48
N ALA A 185 13.46 -12.74 -2.24
CA ALA A 185 14.72 -12.19 -1.74
C ALA A 185 15.45 -13.22 -0.86
N TYR A 186 16.74 -13.43 -1.13
CA TYR A 186 17.57 -14.39 -0.42
C TYR A 186 19.00 -13.87 -0.28
N ASN A 187 19.88 -14.63 0.40
CA ASN A 187 21.25 -14.18 0.72
C ASN A 187 21.28 -12.84 1.49
N ILE A 188 20.29 -12.60 2.32
CA ILE A 188 20.14 -11.35 3.08
C ILE A 188 21.30 -11.23 4.07
N LYS A 189 22.06 -10.13 3.99
CA LYS A 189 23.21 -9.86 4.86
C LYS A 189 23.19 -8.42 5.35
N GLN A 190 23.35 -8.25 6.64
CA GLN A 190 23.49 -6.95 7.27
C GLN A 190 24.97 -6.67 7.55
N TYR A 191 25.42 -5.50 7.19
CA TYR A 191 26.80 -5.08 7.41
C TYR A 191 26.88 -3.57 7.66
N LYS A 192 28.06 -3.12 8.08
CA LYS A 192 28.34 -1.71 8.32
C LYS A 192 29.44 -1.23 7.38
N GLU A 193 29.14 -0.19 6.63
CA GLU A 193 30.09 0.47 5.71
C GLU A 193 30.06 1.97 5.98
N ASP A 194 31.23 2.61 6.15
CA ASP A 194 31.38 4.04 6.42
C ASP A 194 30.45 4.59 7.52
N LYS A 195 30.31 3.82 8.63
CA LYS A 195 29.44 4.10 9.77
C LYS A 195 27.94 4.00 9.49
N VAL A 196 27.53 3.66 8.26
CA VAL A 196 26.14 3.41 7.87
C VAL A 196 25.87 1.92 7.86
N TYR A 197 24.76 1.50 8.46
CA TYR A 197 24.29 0.12 8.33
C TYR A 197 23.60 -0.07 7.01
N LYS A 198 23.87 -1.21 6.37
CA LYS A 198 23.29 -1.59 5.08
C LYS A 198 22.78 -3.02 5.15
N THR A 199 21.79 -3.32 4.32
CA THR A 199 21.34 -4.69 4.04
C THR A 199 21.51 -4.96 2.56
N SER A 200 22.26 -6.01 2.22
CA SER A 200 22.36 -6.52 0.84
C SER A 200 21.56 -7.82 0.72
N PHE A 201 21.00 -8.06 -0.44
CA PHE A 201 20.26 -9.29 -0.76
C PHE A 201 20.23 -9.52 -2.27
N THR A 202 20.01 -10.77 -2.66
CA THR A 202 19.75 -11.14 -4.04
C THR A 202 18.23 -11.20 -4.24
N LEU A 203 17.71 -10.44 -5.19
CA LEU A 203 16.28 -10.45 -5.56
C LEU A 203 16.10 -11.24 -6.85
N ARG A 204 15.32 -12.32 -6.81
CA ARG A 204 14.78 -12.97 -8.00
C ARG A 204 13.39 -12.42 -8.28
N SER A 205 13.15 -12.02 -9.50
CA SER A 205 11.87 -11.52 -10.01
C SER A 205 11.55 -12.14 -11.37
N PRO A 206 10.36 -11.93 -11.94
CA PRO A 206 10.04 -12.34 -13.33
C PRO A 206 10.98 -11.73 -14.37
N GLU A 207 11.57 -10.56 -14.10
CA GLU A 207 12.50 -9.86 -15.00
C GLU A 207 13.95 -10.36 -14.90
N GLY A 208 14.27 -11.18 -13.88
CA GLY A 208 15.62 -11.69 -13.66
C GLY A 208 16.05 -11.64 -12.20
N THR A 209 17.38 -11.79 -12.03
CA THR A 209 18.00 -11.79 -10.69
C THR A 209 18.91 -10.59 -10.53
N PHE A 210 18.77 -9.89 -9.41
CA PHE A 210 19.44 -8.63 -9.13
C PHE A 210 20.11 -8.64 -7.76
N GLU A 211 21.32 -8.08 -7.66
CA GLU A 211 21.96 -7.78 -6.40
C GLU A 211 21.49 -6.41 -5.91
N CYS A 212 20.87 -6.40 -4.74
CA CYS A 212 20.26 -5.21 -4.15
C CYS A 212 20.97 -4.80 -2.87
N THR A 213 21.01 -3.51 -2.60
CA THR A 213 21.51 -2.95 -1.34
C THR A 213 20.62 -1.82 -0.89
N THR A 214 20.27 -1.81 0.39
CA THR A 214 19.46 -0.76 1.02
C THR A 214 20.12 -0.28 2.32
N ASN A 215 19.79 0.94 2.73
CA ASN A 215 20.16 1.48 4.04
C ASN A 215 19.17 1.12 5.15
N TYR A 216 18.14 0.35 4.86
CA TYR A 216 17.23 -0.21 5.84
C TYR A 216 17.85 -1.44 6.51
N ILE A 217 17.57 -1.62 7.82
CA ILE A 217 18.15 -2.69 8.64
C ILE A 217 17.04 -3.65 9.06
N GLY A 218 17.33 -4.94 8.94
CA GLY A 218 16.45 -6.03 9.37
C GLY A 218 15.83 -6.77 8.21
N ASP A 219 15.65 -8.06 8.38
CA ASP A 219 15.09 -8.94 7.36
C ASP A 219 13.65 -8.53 7.01
N PHE A 220 12.90 -8.02 8.03
CA PHE A 220 11.53 -7.48 7.87
C PHE A 220 11.45 -6.23 6.97
N MET A 221 12.58 -5.60 6.64
CA MET A 221 12.64 -4.48 5.70
C MET A 221 12.90 -4.93 4.26
N VAL A 222 13.15 -6.24 4.07
CA VAL A 222 13.33 -6.89 2.77
C VAL A 222 12.07 -7.68 2.39
N SER A 223 11.30 -8.12 3.43
CA SER A 223 10.06 -8.88 3.27
C SER A 223 8.84 -8.01 2.98
#